data_f71bea6b4cced911008b484214f882d1
#
_entry.id   f71bea6b4cced911008b484214f882d1
#
_cell.length_a   1.000
_cell.length_b   1.000
_cell.length_c   1.000
_cell.angle_alpha   90.00
_cell.angle_beta   90.00
_cell.angle_gamma   90.00
#
_symmetry.space_group_name_H-M   'P 1'
#
loop_
_entity.id
_entity.type
_entity.pdbx_description
1 polymer ?
#
loop_
_entity_poly.entity_id
_entity_poly.type
_entity_poly.pdbx_seq_one_letter_code
_entity_poly.pdbx_strand_id
1 'polypeptide(L)'
;LQKVKSGDYGSKAVRLPYYREKRGLFSLILSTNAINIKNSFLTVPMSREYAKRHNGHRIRIPVPDRLKDKTIQEVRICPMYGGRYFKIQYCYLQDPEPVKTSPDRVLAIDLGLDNLAACVTNTGTSFLMDGRKLKSINQYWNKRKARLQSIAAKQGQKTTNQLCQLAKKRNFRMQDILRKTARYIVNFCIDHRIGTIVCGYNRDFKRGLKLGKVTNQHFTQISLSYLRSTLKHLCERYGITYLEQEE
;
A
#
# COMPACT_ATOMS: atom_id res chain seq x y z
N LEU A 1 31.64 -5.16 9.13
CA LEU A 1 32.42 -6.11 9.95
C LEU A 1 33.63 -5.45 10.61
N GLN A 2 34.42 -4.63 9.89
CA GLN A 2 35.57 -3.92 10.46
C GLN A 2 35.14 -2.95 11.59
N LYS A 3 34.10 -2.13 11.43
CA LYS A 3 33.60 -1.20 12.46
C LYS A 3 33.06 -1.92 13.70
N VAL A 4 32.53 -3.13 13.57
CA VAL A 4 32.11 -3.95 14.71
C VAL A 4 33.31 -4.47 15.51
N LYS A 5 34.39 -4.82 14.80
CA LYS A 5 35.65 -5.27 15.41
C LYS A 5 36.42 -4.13 16.09
N SER A 6 36.27 -2.89 15.61
CA SER A 6 36.87 -1.69 16.21
C SER A 6 36.11 -1.15 17.44
N GLY A 7 34.98 -1.74 17.81
CA GLY A 7 34.18 -1.31 18.96
C GLY A 7 33.36 -0.03 18.74
N ASP A 8 33.33 0.50 17.50
CA ASP A 8 32.56 1.72 17.14
C ASP A 8 31.05 1.55 17.31
N TYR A 9 30.56 0.32 17.43
CA TYR A 9 29.17 0.01 17.75
C TYR A 9 29.14 -0.90 18.97
N GLY A 10 28.37 -0.53 19.98
CA GLY A 10 28.15 -1.39 21.15
C GLY A 10 27.69 -2.79 20.73
N SER A 11 28.23 -3.83 21.35
CA SER A 11 28.02 -5.25 20.99
C SER A 11 26.54 -5.69 20.90
N LYS A 12 25.61 -4.92 21.46
CA LYS A 12 24.17 -5.17 21.42
C LYS A 12 23.46 -4.54 20.21
N ALA A 13 24.11 -3.63 19.44
CA ALA A 13 23.47 -2.85 18.38
C ALA A 13 23.59 -3.45 16.99
N VAL A 14 24.64 -4.25 16.74
CA VAL A 14 24.90 -4.79 15.40
C VAL A 14 24.87 -6.32 15.44
N ARG A 15 23.86 -6.91 14.79
CA ARG A 15 23.77 -8.36 14.58
C ARG A 15 24.08 -8.68 13.12
N LEU A 16 24.79 -9.78 12.90
CA LEU A 16 24.95 -10.32 11.55
C LEU A 16 23.57 -10.68 10.97
N PRO A 17 23.34 -10.42 9.67
CA PRO A 17 22.11 -10.85 9.02
C PRO A 17 21.98 -12.37 9.12
N TYR A 18 20.80 -12.84 9.51
CA TYR A 18 20.49 -14.26 9.48
C TYR A 18 20.14 -14.69 8.05
N TYR A 19 20.48 -15.92 7.71
CA TYR A 19 20.00 -16.52 6.47
C TYR A 19 18.47 -16.64 6.50
N ARG A 20 17.87 -16.39 5.35
CA ARG A 20 16.42 -16.60 5.17
C ARG A 20 16.09 -18.09 5.31
N GLU A 21 14.93 -18.40 5.86
CA GLU A 21 14.45 -19.77 5.93
C GLU A 21 14.37 -20.40 4.54
N LYS A 22 14.93 -21.64 4.37
CA LYS A 22 14.97 -22.34 3.07
C LYS A 22 13.60 -22.55 2.44
N ARG A 23 12.53 -22.66 3.25
CA ARG A 23 11.14 -22.85 2.82
C ARG A 23 10.26 -21.63 3.02
N GLY A 24 10.84 -20.47 3.30
CA GLY A 24 10.12 -19.22 3.50
C GLY A 24 9.51 -18.69 2.19
N LEU A 25 8.39 -18.01 2.31
CA LEU A 25 7.74 -17.30 1.21
C LEU A 25 8.27 -15.87 1.15
N PHE A 26 9.13 -15.60 0.18
CA PHE A 26 9.74 -14.28 -0.03
C PHE A 26 9.24 -13.65 -1.32
N SER A 27 9.24 -12.33 -1.38
CA SER A 27 8.98 -11.62 -2.63
C SER A 27 10.11 -11.86 -3.62
N LEU A 28 9.77 -12.26 -4.84
CA LEU A 28 10.68 -12.31 -5.96
C LEU A 28 10.74 -10.93 -6.60
N ILE A 29 11.92 -10.35 -6.68
CA ILE A 29 12.17 -9.05 -7.30
C ILE A 29 12.97 -9.30 -8.57
N LEU A 30 12.43 -8.87 -9.70
CA LEU A 30 13.06 -8.92 -11.02
C LEU A 30 13.48 -7.51 -11.38
N SER A 31 14.77 -7.28 -11.47
CA SER A 31 15.36 -6.04 -12.02
C SER A 31 15.26 -6.03 -13.55
N THR A 32 15.54 -4.90 -14.17
CA THR A 32 15.46 -4.68 -15.62
C THR A 32 16.10 -5.82 -16.44
N ASN A 33 17.27 -6.29 -16.04
CA ASN A 33 18.00 -7.36 -16.75
C ASN A 33 17.33 -8.75 -16.63
N ALA A 34 16.51 -8.96 -15.61
CA ALA A 34 15.81 -10.22 -15.35
C ALA A 34 14.36 -10.23 -15.88
N ILE A 35 13.88 -9.10 -16.36
CA ILE A 35 12.53 -8.96 -16.91
C ILE A 35 12.50 -9.47 -18.34
N ASN A 36 11.66 -10.47 -18.59
CA ASN A 36 11.43 -11.01 -19.93
C ASN A 36 9.95 -10.93 -20.26
N ILE A 37 9.57 -9.89 -21.01
CA ILE A 37 8.20 -9.67 -21.49
C ILE A 37 8.20 -9.85 -23.00
N LYS A 38 7.45 -10.87 -23.48
CA LYS A 38 7.24 -11.12 -24.92
C LYS A 38 5.75 -11.40 -25.15
N ASN A 39 5.21 -10.85 -26.24
CA ASN A 39 3.80 -11.03 -26.64
C ASN A 39 2.82 -10.74 -25.47
N SER A 40 3.03 -9.65 -24.74
CA SER A 40 2.22 -9.26 -23.57
C SER A 40 2.24 -10.25 -22.40
N PHE A 41 3.25 -11.12 -22.30
CA PHE A 41 3.44 -12.02 -21.18
C PHE A 41 4.80 -11.81 -20.52
N LEU A 42 4.78 -11.67 -19.21
CA LEU A 42 5.97 -11.76 -18.37
C LEU A 42 6.32 -13.25 -18.16
N THR A 43 7.51 -13.65 -18.53
CA THR A 43 8.03 -14.98 -18.23
C THR A 43 8.80 -14.94 -16.91
N VAL A 44 8.35 -15.73 -15.91
CA VAL A 44 9.01 -15.79 -14.60
C VAL A 44 10.26 -16.66 -14.71
N PRO A 45 11.46 -16.16 -14.31
CA PRO A 45 12.66 -16.97 -14.29
C PRO A 45 12.53 -18.08 -13.25
N MET A 46 12.86 -19.30 -13.65
CA MET A 46 12.79 -20.50 -12.83
C MET A 46 14.16 -21.11 -12.64
N SER A 47 14.35 -21.83 -11.52
CA SER A 47 15.59 -22.57 -11.28
C SER A 47 15.75 -23.69 -12.33
N ARG A 48 17.01 -24.11 -12.56
CA ARG A 48 17.31 -25.25 -13.45
C ARG A 48 16.60 -26.54 -13.00
N GLU A 49 16.50 -26.72 -11.69
CA GLU A 49 15.84 -27.88 -11.08
C GLU A 49 14.33 -27.87 -11.34
N TYR A 50 13.68 -26.70 -11.21
CA TYR A 50 12.28 -26.54 -11.56
C TYR A 50 12.04 -26.85 -13.04
N ALA A 51 12.86 -26.31 -13.93
CA ALA A 51 12.76 -26.55 -15.36
C ALA A 51 12.87 -28.03 -15.72
N LYS A 52 13.81 -28.77 -15.10
CA LYS A 52 13.93 -30.22 -15.25
C LYS A 52 12.69 -30.98 -14.82
N ARG A 53 12.11 -30.65 -13.65
CA ARG A 53 10.92 -31.32 -13.11
C ARG A 53 9.65 -31.03 -13.91
N HIS A 54 9.59 -29.91 -14.63
CA HIS A 54 8.42 -29.45 -15.38
C HIS A 54 8.63 -29.43 -16.89
N ASN A 55 9.54 -30.25 -17.42
CA ASN A 55 9.81 -30.37 -18.87
C ASN A 55 10.02 -29.03 -19.58
N GLY A 56 10.72 -28.09 -18.93
CA GLY A 56 10.99 -26.76 -19.47
C GLY A 56 9.81 -25.79 -19.42
N HIS A 57 8.64 -26.19 -18.91
CA HIS A 57 7.50 -25.29 -18.76
C HIS A 57 7.83 -24.12 -17.85
N ARG A 58 7.51 -22.90 -18.30
CA ARG A 58 7.72 -21.65 -17.56
C ARG A 58 6.39 -21.02 -17.20
N ILE A 59 6.34 -20.41 -16.02
CA ILE A 59 5.17 -19.62 -15.61
C ILE A 59 5.15 -18.34 -16.43
N ARG A 60 4.05 -18.11 -17.15
CA ARG A 60 3.81 -16.91 -17.95
C ARG A 60 2.64 -16.14 -17.34
N ILE A 61 2.81 -14.85 -17.13
CA ILE A 61 1.84 -13.97 -16.49
C ILE A 61 1.43 -12.90 -17.49
N PRO A 62 0.13 -12.72 -17.81
CA PRO A 62 -0.30 -11.68 -18.71
C PRO A 62 0.02 -10.30 -18.13
N VAL A 63 0.61 -9.43 -18.92
CA VAL A 63 0.87 -8.04 -18.58
C VAL A 63 -0.38 -7.22 -18.93
N PRO A 64 -0.91 -6.41 -17.99
CA PRO A 64 -2.07 -5.57 -18.26
C PRO A 64 -1.85 -4.61 -19.45
N ASP A 65 -2.85 -4.44 -20.31
CA ASP A 65 -2.74 -3.61 -21.53
C ASP A 65 -2.27 -2.17 -21.27
N ARG A 66 -2.68 -1.60 -20.13
CA ARG A 66 -2.25 -0.25 -19.69
C ARG A 66 -0.74 -0.10 -19.45
N LEU A 67 0.01 -1.20 -19.46
CA LEU A 67 1.46 -1.22 -19.23
C LEU A 67 2.25 -1.53 -20.50
N LYS A 68 1.58 -1.74 -21.65
CA LYS A 68 2.26 -2.10 -22.92
C LYS A 68 3.26 -1.03 -23.37
N ASP A 69 2.90 0.24 -23.19
CA ASP A 69 3.72 1.38 -23.61
C ASP A 69 4.58 1.96 -22.48
N LYS A 70 4.71 1.23 -21.36
CA LYS A 70 5.49 1.69 -20.20
C LYS A 70 6.83 0.98 -20.11
N THR A 71 7.88 1.74 -19.83
CA THR A 71 9.21 1.19 -19.56
C THR A 71 9.26 0.62 -18.15
N ILE A 72 9.10 -0.70 -18.05
CA ILE A 72 9.08 -1.42 -16.75
C ILE A 72 10.52 -1.55 -16.24
N GLN A 73 10.78 -1.01 -15.06
CA GLN A 73 12.08 -1.02 -14.39
C GLN A 73 12.24 -2.20 -13.43
N GLU A 74 11.14 -2.59 -12.79
CA GLU A 74 11.17 -3.66 -11.81
C GLU A 74 9.82 -4.38 -11.77
N VAL A 75 9.86 -5.69 -11.56
CA VAL A 75 8.65 -6.48 -11.28
C VAL A 75 8.82 -7.19 -9.94
N ARG A 76 7.86 -7.01 -9.04
CA ARG A 76 7.81 -7.71 -7.75
C ARG A 76 6.66 -8.70 -7.73
N ILE A 77 6.96 -9.96 -7.45
CA ILE A 77 5.97 -11.02 -7.23
C ILE A 77 5.94 -11.32 -5.74
N CYS A 78 4.92 -10.81 -5.06
CA CYS A 78 4.79 -10.85 -3.61
C CYS A 78 3.79 -11.94 -3.20
N PRO A 79 4.20 -12.97 -2.45
CA PRO A 79 3.27 -13.95 -1.90
C PRO A 79 2.36 -13.29 -0.85
N MET A 80 1.07 -13.58 -0.92
CA MET A 80 0.04 -13.06 -0.03
C MET A 80 -0.71 -14.21 0.63
N TYR A 81 -1.14 -13.98 1.88
CA TYR A 81 -1.98 -14.95 2.62
C TYR A 81 -1.38 -16.37 2.68
N GLY A 82 -0.10 -16.46 3.01
CA GLY A 82 0.61 -17.74 3.08
C GLY A 82 0.81 -18.41 1.71
N GLY A 83 1.01 -17.63 0.66
CA GLY A 83 1.24 -18.12 -0.71
C GLY A 83 -0.01 -18.54 -1.47
N ARG A 84 -1.21 -18.32 -0.92
CA ARG A 84 -2.47 -18.65 -1.60
C ARG A 84 -2.80 -17.71 -2.76
N TYR A 85 -2.24 -16.50 -2.74
CA TYR A 85 -2.34 -15.50 -3.80
C TYR A 85 -0.99 -14.83 -3.99
N PHE A 86 -0.76 -14.33 -5.19
CA PHE A 86 0.41 -13.54 -5.51
C PHE A 86 -0.03 -12.16 -6.00
N LYS A 87 0.59 -11.12 -5.44
CA LYS A 87 0.46 -9.76 -5.92
C LYS A 87 1.63 -9.46 -6.84
N ILE A 88 1.34 -9.10 -8.09
CA ILE A 88 2.35 -8.67 -9.04
C ILE A 88 2.32 -7.14 -9.09
N GLN A 89 3.48 -6.55 -8.87
CA GLN A 89 3.69 -5.11 -8.92
C GLN A 89 4.65 -4.82 -10.06
N TYR A 90 4.25 -3.93 -10.95
CA TYR A 90 5.08 -3.41 -12.02
C TYR A 90 5.49 -1.99 -11.66
N CYS A 91 6.79 -1.75 -11.51
CA CYS A 91 7.36 -0.43 -11.31
C CYS A 91 7.84 0.09 -12.67
N TYR A 92 7.36 1.23 -13.09
CA TYR A 92 7.69 1.84 -14.38
C TYR A 92 7.95 3.34 -14.21
N LEU A 93 8.73 3.89 -15.12
CA LEU A 93 8.92 5.33 -15.21
C LEU A 93 7.67 5.99 -15.79
N GLN A 94 7.31 7.09 -15.20
CA GLN A 94 6.25 7.96 -15.70
C GLN A 94 6.69 9.41 -15.53
N ASP A 95 6.65 10.14 -16.64
CA ASP A 95 6.94 11.56 -16.61
C ASP A 95 5.83 12.30 -15.86
N PRO A 96 6.17 13.35 -15.11
CA PRO A 96 5.19 14.24 -14.52
C PRO A 96 4.30 14.86 -15.60
N GLU A 97 3.04 15.07 -15.26
CA GLU A 97 2.05 15.76 -16.10
C GLU A 97 1.62 17.06 -15.40
N PRO A 98 2.54 18.06 -15.27
CA PRO A 98 2.26 19.24 -14.47
C PRO A 98 1.07 20.01 -15.01
N VAL A 99 0.19 20.41 -14.10
CA VAL A 99 -0.98 21.23 -14.40
C VAL A 99 -0.74 22.68 -13.95
N LYS A 100 -1.42 23.61 -14.59
CA LYS A 100 -1.31 25.03 -14.22
C LYS A 100 -2.02 25.30 -12.90
N THR A 101 -1.25 25.48 -11.82
CA THR A 101 -1.74 25.78 -10.47
C THR A 101 -1.14 27.07 -9.95
N SER A 102 -1.68 27.62 -8.85
CA SER A 102 -1.16 28.79 -8.15
C SER A 102 -0.56 28.34 -6.82
N PRO A 103 0.73 28.55 -6.56
CA PRO A 103 1.39 28.17 -5.30
C PRO A 103 0.72 28.79 -4.06
N ASP A 104 0.16 29.99 -4.19
CA ASP A 104 -0.49 30.74 -3.11
C ASP A 104 -1.86 30.16 -2.72
N ARG A 105 -2.45 29.32 -3.58
CA ARG A 105 -3.68 28.59 -3.25
C ARG A 105 -3.34 27.32 -2.53
N VAL A 106 -3.82 27.22 -1.30
CA VAL A 106 -3.47 26.14 -0.36
C VAL A 106 -4.72 25.39 0.04
N LEU A 107 -4.62 24.07 0.08
CA LEU A 107 -5.60 23.16 0.68
C LEU A 107 -5.00 22.56 1.95
N ALA A 108 -5.60 22.79 3.10
CA ALA A 108 -5.30 22.09 4.34
C ALA A 108 -6.18 20.86 4.49
N ILE A 109 -5.60 19.75 4.94
CA ILE A 109 -6.28 18.46 5.13
C ILE A 109 -6.00 17.97 6.55
N ASP A 110 -7.07 17.77 7.33
CA ASP A 110 -7.04 17.01 8.58
C ASP A 110 -7.61 15.60 8.34
N LEU A 111 -6.88 14.55 8.77
CA LEU A 111 -7.24 13.15 8.55
C LEU A 111 -7.83 12.53 9.81
N GLY A 112 -9.05 12.02 9.69
CA GLY A 112 -9.78 11.41 10.78
C GLY A 112 -10.40 10.05 10.44
N LEU A 113 -11.30 9.57 11.30
CA LEU A 113 -11.99 8.29 11.12
C LEU A 113 -13.43 8.45 10.64
N ASP A 114 -14.17 9.40 11.20
CA ASP A 114 -15.55 9.68 10.82
C ASP A 114 -15.59 10.57 9.60
N ASN A 115 -14.83 11.63 9.64
CA ASN A 115 -14.41 12.40 8.49
C ASN A 115 -13.04 11.88 8.07
N LEU A 116 -12.98 11.11 6.99
CA LEU A 116 -11.73 10.55 6.48
C LEU A 116 -10.72 11.66 6.14
N ALA A 117 -11.21 12.77 5.62
CA ALA A 117 -10.46 14.00 5.43
C ALA A 117 -11.41 15.20 5.57
N ALA A 118 -11.05 16.16 6.42
CA ALA A 118 -11.62 17.49 6.45
C ALA A 118 -10.69 18.41 5.66
N CYS A 119 -11.21 19.04 4.62
CA CYS A 119 -10.45 19.82 3.65
C CYS A 119 -10.92 21.26 3.68
N VAL A 120 -9.99 22.21 3.81
CA VAL A 120 -10.27 23.67 3.84
C VAL A 120 -9.27 24.37 2.95
N THR A 121 -9.74 25.28 2.10
CA THR A 121 -8.89 26.12 1.26
C THR A 121 -8.72 27.51 1.87
N ASN A 122 -7.60 28.17 1.59
CA ASN A 122 -7.42 29.57 1.94
C ASN A 122 -8.29 30.52 1.08
N THR A 123 -9.02 30.01 0.12
CA THR A 123 -10.00 30.74 -0.70
C THR A 123 -11.43 30.67 -0.15
N GLY A 124 -11.65 30.06 1.04
CA GLY A 124 -12.92 30.00 1.72
C GLY A 124 -13.79 28.77 1.39
N THR A 125 -13.34 27.85 0.55
CA THR A 125 -14.07 26.60 0.25
C THR A 125 -13.66 25.49 1.22
N SER A 126 -14.66 24.74 1.72
CA SER A 126 -14.40 23.55 2.56
C SER A 126 -15.28 22.40 2.14
N PHE A 127 -14.78 21.16 2.36
CA PHE A 127 -15.53 19.93 2.13
C PHE A 127 -15.04 18.80 3.03
N LEU A 128 -15.89 17.78 3.21
CA LEU A 128 -15.62 16.63 4.05
C LEU A 128 -15.66 15.35 3.21
N MET A 129 -14.70 14.46 3.46
CA MET A 129 -14.71 13.10 2.92
C MET A 129 -15.18 12.13 4.00
N ASP A 130 -16.30 11.45 3.76
CA ASP A 130 -16.92 10.55 4.73
C ASP A 130 -16.12 9.26 4.94
N GLY A 131 -15.74 8.97 6.18
CA GLY A 131 -15.04 7.75 6.61
C GLY A 131 -15.96 6.63 7.11
N ARG A 132 -17.26 6.87 7.33
CA ARG A 132 -18.20 5.90 7.92
C ARG A 132 -18.31 4.60 7.12
N LYS A 133 -18.20 4.68 5.79
CA LYS A 133 -18.16 3.51 4.91
C LYS A 133 -16.98 2.58 5.22
N LEU A 134 -15.81 3.12 5.53
CA LEU A 134 -14.63 2.34 5.92
C LEU A 134 -14.85 1.63 7.26
N LYS A 135 -15.47 2.31 8.22
CA LYS A 135 -15.87 1.74 9.50
C LYS A 135 -16.86 0.58 9.31
N SER A 136 -17.89 0.75 8.51
CA SER A 136 -18.89 -0.29 8.20
C SER A 136 -18.25 -1.53 7.58
N ILE A 137 -17.36 -1.37 6.60
CA ILE A 137 -16.62 -2.48 5.99
C ILE A 137 -15.78 -3.24 7.04
N ASN A 138 -15.11 -2.51 7.95
CA ASN A 138 -14.30 -3.12 9.00
C ASN A 138 -15.18 -3.86 10.04
N GLN A 139 -16.32 -3.29 10.45
CA GLN A 139 -17.25 -3.94 11.37
C GLN A 139 -17.80 -5.25 10.78
N TYR A 140 -18.25 -5.21 9.53
CA TYR A 140 -18.70 -6.42 8.83
C TYR A 140 -17.59 -7.48 8.77
N TRP A 141 -16.38 -7.05 8.38
CA TRP A 141 -15.23 -7.94 8.31
C TRP A 141 -14.89 -8.55 9.68
N ASN A 142 -14.89 -7.77 10.76
CA ASN A 142 -14.61 -8.24 12.12
C ASN A 142 -15.60 -9.32 12.56
N LYS A 143 -16.90 -9.10 12.36
CA LYS A 143 -17.96 -10.07 12.69
C LYS A 143 -17.78 -11.39 11.90
N ARG A 144 -17.58 -11.29 10.60
CA ARG A 144 -17.39 -12.47 9.73
C ARG A 144 -16.10 -13.21 10.03
N LYS A 145 -15.01 -12.46 10.28
CA LYS A 145 -13.72 -13.03 10.66
C LYS A 145 -13.83 -13.83 11.97
N ALA A 146 -14.43 -13.26 13.01
CA ALA A 146 -14.60 -13.93 14.30
C ALA A 146 -15.34 -15.26 14.15
N ARG A 147 -16.47 -15.28 13.40
CA ARG A 147 -17.21 -16.50 13.12
C ARG A 147 -16.38 -17.56 12.38
N LEU A 148 -15.68 -17.17 11.31
CA LEU A 148 -14.85 -18.10 10.53
C LEU A 148 -13.64 -18.60 11.33
N GLN A 149 -13.05 -17.76 12.19
CA GLN A 149 -11.96 -18.17 13.07
C GLN A 149 -12.42 -19.18 14.13
N SER A 150 -13.62 -18.99 14.71
CA SER A 150 -14.18 -19.96 15.66
C SER A 150 -14.39 -21.34 15.00
N ILE A 151 -14.91 -21.36 13.77
CA ILE A 151 -15.09 -22.63 13.02
C ILE A 151 -13.73 -23.27 12.70
N ALA A 152 -12.77 -22.49 12.23
CA ALA A 152 -11.43 -22.96 11.89
C ALA A 152 -10.70 -23.52 13.13
N ALA A 153 -10.84 -22.85 14.29
CA ALA A 153 -10.24 -23.29 15.54
C ALA A 153 -10.76 -24.66 16.00
N LYS A 154 -12.08 -24.93 15.85
CA LYS A 154 -12.66 -26.25 16.13
C LYS A 154 -12.09 -27.36 15.24
N GLN A 155 -11.57 -27.01 14.07
CA GLN A 155 -10.92 -27.93 13.12
C GLN A 155 -9.38 -27.95 13.25
N GLY A 156 -8.82 -27.33 14.29
CA GLY A 156 -7.37 -27.20 14.48
C GLY A 156 -6.66 -26.33 13.42
N GLN A 157 -7.40 -25.54 12.63
CA GLN A 157 -6.86 -24.75 11.54
C GLN A 157 -6.66 -23.30 11.97
N LYS A 158 -5.44 -22.76 11.76
CA LYS A 158 -5.14 -21.34 12.00
C LYS A 158 -5.68 -20.42 10.90
N THR A 159 -5.76 -20.89 9.67
CA THR A 159 -6.18 -20.10 8.51
C THR A 159 -6.87 -20.97 7.46
N THR A 160 -7.89 -20.43 6.82
CA THR A 160 -8.68 -21.12 5.78
C THR A 160 -8.75 -20.27 4.51
N ASN A 161 -9.12 -20.90 3.38
CA ASN A 161 -9.35 -20.16 2.13
C ASN A 161 -10.41 -19.07 2.29
N GLN A 162 -11.48 -19.34 3.03
CA GLN A 162 -12.55 -18.38 3.29
C GLN A 162 -12.04 -17.15 4.07
N LEU A 163 -11.20 -17.35 5.10
CA LEU A 163 -10.58 -16.25 5.83
C LEU A 163 -9.68 -15.41 4.93
N CYS A 164 -8.88 -16.05 4.06
CA CYS A 164 -8.03 -15.35 3.12
C CYS A 164 -8.84 -14.55 2.08
N GLN A 165 -9.92 -15.13 1.53
CA GLN A 165 -10.80 -14.44 0.60
C GLN A 165 -11.52 -13.24 1.25
N LEU A 166 -12.00 -13.43 2.50
CA LEU A 166 -12.63 -12.35 3.26
C LEU A 166 -11.66 -11.18 3.49
N ALA A 167 -10.43 -11.47 3.90
CA ALA A 167 -9.38 -10.47 4.08
C ALA A 167 -9.01 -9.77 2.77
N LYS A 168 -8.87 -10.52 1.68
CA LYS A 168 -8.60 -9.99 0.33
C LYS A 168 -9.68 -9.03 -0.12
N LYS A 169 -10.96 -9.42 -0.03
CA LYS A 169 -12.10 -8.56 -0.40
C LYS A 169 -12.12 -7.27 0.42
N ARG A 170 -11.93 -7.38 1.73
CA ARG A 170 -11.86 -6.21 2.62
C ARG A 170 -10.74 -5.27 2.21
N ASN A 171 -9.53 -5.77 2.02
CA ASN A 171 -8.36 -4.96 1.70
C ASN A 171 -8.52 -4.24 0.35
N PHE A 172 -9.07 -4.89 -0.67
CA PHE A 172 -9.35 -4.25 -1.96
C PHE A 172 -10.39 -3.12 -1.84
N ARG A 173 -11.49 -3.35 -1.11
CA ARG A 173 -12.51 -2.31 -0.88
C ARG A 173 -11.95 -1.10 -0.14
N MET A 174 -11.15 -1.35 0.90
CA MET A 174 -10.49 -0.27 1.66
C MET A 174 -9.55 0.54 0.76
N GLN A 175 -8.70 -0.12 -0.01
CA GLN A 175 -7.76 0.54 -0.93
C GLN A 175 -8.49 1.30 -2.04
N ASP A 176 -9.58 0.77 -2.58
CA ASP A 176 -10.39 1.44 -3.61
C ASP A 176 -10.95 2.76 -3.10
N ILE A 177 -11.55 2.75 -1.89
CA ILE A 177 -12.09 3.96 -1.28
C ILE A 177 -10.98 4.98 -1.04
N LEU A 178 -9.86 4.57 -0.43
CA LEU A 178 -8.76 5.48 -0.14
C LEU A 178 -8.15 6.10 -1.41
N ARG A 179 -8.03 5.32 -2.48
CA ARG A 179 -7.56 5.83 -3.79
C ARG A 179 -8.55 6.81 -4.42
N LYS A 180 -9.84 6.51 -4.35
CA LYS A 180 -10.90 7.40 -4.86
C LYS A 180 -10.92 8.71 -4.10
N THR A 181 -10.77 8.65 -2.77
CA THR A 181 -10.65 9.86 -1.92
C THR A 181 -9.43 10.69 -2.32
N ALA A 182 -8.25 10.08 -2.43
CA ALA A 182 -7.05 10.81 -2.85
C ALA A 182 -7.22 11.43 -4.25
N ARG A 183 -7.80 10.69 -5.20
CA ARG A 183 -8.05 11.19 -6.55
C ARG A 183 -9.03 12.36 -6.54
N TYR A 184 -10.11 12.26 -5.77
CA TYR A 184 -11.08 13.35 -5.64
C TYR A 184 -10.44 14.62 -5.11
N ILE A 185 -9.63 14.53 -4.04
CA ILE A 185 -8.94 15.68 -3.45
C ILE A 185 -8.00 16.33 -4.47
N VAL A 186 -7.20 15.52 -5.19
CA VAL A 186 -6.27 16.07 -6.19
C VAL A 186 -7.00 16.66 -7.39
N ASN A 187 -8.08 16.05 -7.87
CA ASN A 187 -8.91 16.62 -8.94
C ASN A 187 -9.51 17.96 -8.49
N PHE A 188 -10.02 18.05 -7.27
CA PHE A 188 -10.48 19.32 -6.70
C PHE A 188 -9.37 20.39 -6.72
N CYS A 189 -8.14 20.03 -6.36
CA CYS A 189 -7.01 20.97 -6.43
C CYS A 189 -6.73 21.42 -7.87
N ILE A 190 -6.80 20.53 -8.84
CA ILE A 190 -6.61 20.85 -10.26
C ILE A 190 -7.68 21.81 -10.74
N ASP A 191 -8.97 21.50 -10.47
CA ASP A 191 -10.12 22.30 -10.90
C ASP A 191 -10.10 23.70 -10.30
N HIS A 192 -9.60 23.84 -9.05
CA HIS A 192 -9.51 25.13 -8.35
C HIS A 192 -8.13 25.79 -8.43
N ARG A 193 -7.22 25.24 -9.25
CA ARG A 193 -5.84 25.73 -9.43
C ARG A 193 -5.05 25.83 -8.12
N ILE A 194 -5.26 24.90 -7.19
CA ILE A 194 -4.55 24.83 -5.91
C ILE A 194 -3.18 24.22 -6.15
N GLY A 195 -2.12 24.96 -5.76
CA GLY A 195 -0.75 24.55 -6.00
C GLY A 195 -0.08 23.89 -4.79
N THR A 196 -0.68 23.98 -3.59
CA THR A 196 -0.10 23.44 -2.37
C THR A 196 -1.15 22.69 -1.55
N ILE A 197 -0.80 21.47 -1.11
CA ILE A 197 -1.57 20.68 -0.14
C ILE A 197 -0.76 20.58 1.14
N VAL A 198 -1.36 20.93 2.27
CA VAL A 198 -0.80 20.73 3.62
C VAL A 198 -1.65 19.69 4.34
N CYS A 199 -1.05 18.56 4.70
CA CYS A 199 -1.73 17.46 5.36
C CYS A 199 -1.27 17.35 6.82
N GLY A 200 -2.20 17.46 7.76
CA GLY A 200 -1.96 17.23 9.18
C GLY A 200 -1.52 15.77 9.42
N TYR A 201 -0.50 15.63 10.25
CA TYR A 201 0.11 14.33 10.51
C TYR A 201 0.60 14.26 11.95
N ASN A 202 0.16 13.24 12.67
CA ASN A 202 0.71 12.94 13.98
C ASN A 202 1.48 11.61 13.90
N ARG A 203 2.79 11.66 14.19
CA ARG A 203 3.72 10.53 14.08
C ARG A 203 3.35 9.41 15.05
N ASP A 204 2.91 9.76 16.24
CA ASP A 204 2.56 8.82 17.31
C ASP A 204 1.06 8.54 17.44
N PHE A 205 0.25 9.01 16.48
CA PHE A 205 -1.20 8.87 16.48
C PHE A 205 -1.71 7.44 16.74
N LYS A 206 -0.87 6.42 16.50
CA LYS A 206 -1.20 5.01 16.77
C LYS A 206 -0.51 4.43 18.00
N ARG A 207 0.40 5.18 18.65
CA ARG A 207 1.13 4.73 19.83
C ARG A 207 0.53 5.34 21.10
N GLY A 208 0.20 4.49 22.07
CA GLY A 208 -0.26 4.99 23.37
C GLY A 208 -1.70 5.48 23.45
N LEU A 209 -2.51 5.32 22.39
CA LEU A 209 -3.92 5.70 22.41
C LEU A 209 -4.70 4.92 23.45
N LYS A 210 -5.13 5.59 24.53
CA LYS A 210 -6.03 5.05 25.56
C LYS A 210 -7.51 5.38 25.28
N LEU A 211 -7.92 5.36 24.00
CA LEU A 211 -9.27 5.71 23.57
C LEU A 211 -10.30 4.56 23.74
N GLY A 212 -9.91 3.50 24.43
CA GLY A 212 -10.73 2.30 24.54
C GLY A 212 -10.51 1.29 23.40
N LYS A 213 -10.84 0.02 23.68
CA LYS A 213 -10.52 -1.12 22.80
C LYS A 213 -11.16 -1.01 21.40
N VAL A 214 -12.38 -0.54 21.32
CA VAL A 214 -13.13 -0.43 20.05
C VAL A 214 -12.59 0.71 19.20
N THR A 215 -12.37 1.88 19.76
CA THR A 215 -11.84 3.04 19.05
C THR A 215 -10.43 2.78 18.54
N ASN A 216 -9.55 2.20 19.38
CA ASN A 216 -8.22 1.78 18.97
C ASN A 216 -8.25 0.78 17.79
N GLN A 217 -9.20 -0.16 17.80
CA GLN A 217 -9.36 -1.10 16.68
C GLN A 217 -9.73 -0.37 15.38
N HIS A 218 -10.62 0.61 15.42
CA HIS A 218 -10.99 1.40 14.24
C HIS A 218 -9.79 2.18 13.69
N PHE A 219 -9.04 2.84 14.56
CA PHE A 219 -7.84 3.59 14.17
C PHE A 219 -6.77 2.70 13.52
N THR A 220 -6.51 1.51 14.05
CA THR A 220 -5.50 0.61 13.51
C THR A 220 -5.90 -0.03 12.19
N GLN A 221 -7.19 -0.16 11.92
CA GLN A 221 -7.70 -0.84 10.73
C GLN A 221 -7.82 0.05 9.48
N ILE A 222 -7.80 1.38 9.63
CA ILE A 222 -7.79 2.31 8.49
C ILE A 222 -6.34 2.77 8.24
N SER A 223 -5.85 2.54 7.05
CA SER A 223 -4.48 2.91 6.67
C SER A 223 -4.43 4.36 6.17
N LEU A 224 -4.38 5.33 7.10
CA LEU A 224 -4.21 6.75 6.75
C LEU A 224 -2.86 7.00 6.07
N SER A 225 -1.82 6.24 6.42
CA SER A 225 -0.52 6.29 5.73
C SER A 225 -0.61 5.93 4.24
N TYR A 226 -1.52 5.00 3.88
CA TYR A 226 -1.77 4.67 2.49
C TYR A 226 -2.46 5.83 1.74
N LEU A 227 -3.40 6.53 2.39
CA LEU A 227 -4.03 7.71 1.82
C LEU A 227 -2.99 8.82 1.58
N ARG A 228 -2.16 9.13 2.59
CA ARG A 228 -1.08 10.14 2.48
C ARG A 228 -0.10 9.80 1.35
N SER A 229 0.41 8.57 1.31
CA SER A 229 1.33 8.17 0.24
C SER A 229 0.69 8.24 -1.15
N THR A 230 -0.62 7.94 -1.26
CA THR A 230 -1.33 8.07 -2.53
C THR A 230 -1.54 9.53 -2.93
N LEU A 231 -1.86 10.42 -1.97
CA LEU A 231 -1.92 11.87 -2.20
C LEU A 231 -0.58 12.40 -2.68
N LYS A 232 0.51 12.09 -1.95
CA LYS A 232 1.87 12.50 -2.32
C LYS A 232 2.21 12.10 -3.75
N HIS A 233 2.01 10.85 -4.13
CA HIS A 233 2.26 10.39 -5.50
C HIS A 233 1.44 11.10 -6.56
N LEU A 234 0.16 11.39 -6.27
CA LEU A 234 -0.67 12.13 -7.21
C LEU A 234 -0.23 13.59 -7.32
N CYS A 235 0.17 14.22 -6.21
CA CYS A 235 0.71 15.57 -6.22
C CYS A 235 2.00 15.65 -7.03
N GLU A 236 2.94 14.74 -6.82
CA GLU A 236 4.17 14.62 -7.60
C GLU A 236 3.88 14.52 -9.11
N ARG A 237 2.88 13.72 -9.47
CA ARG A 237 2.48 13.56 -10.88
C ARG A 237 1.99 14.86 -11.51
N TYR A 238 1.20 15.65 -10.77
CA TYR A 238 0.56 16.85 -11.32
C TYR A 238 1.28 18.16 -10.99
N GLY A 239 2.47 18.10 -10.37
CA GLY A 239 3.26 19.27 -10.02
C GLY A 239 2.66 20.08 -8.87
N ILE A 240 1.86 19.45 -8.00
CA ILE A 240 1.30 20.07 -6.79
C ILE A 240 2.27 19.83 -5.63
N THR A 241 2.59 20.87 -4.87
CA THR A 241 3.42 20.76 -3.67
C THR A 241 2.66 20.04 -2.56
N TYR A 242 3.24 18.99 -1.98
CA TYR A 242 2.65 18.23 -0.87
C TYR A 242 3.54 18.36 0.37
N LEU A 243 2.98 18.91 1.44
CA LEU A 243 3.63 19.11 2.73
C LEU A 243 2.92 18.31 3.82
N GLU A 244 3.69 17.71 4.72
CA GLU A 244 3.16 17.08 5.95
C GLU A 244 3.52 17.95 7.14
N GLN A 245 2.53 18.38 7.91
CA GLN A 245 2.68 19.17 9.12
C GLN A 245 2.44 18.25 10.32
N GLU A 246 3.40 18.15 11.21
CA GLU A 246 3.26 17.44 12.48
C GLU A 246 2.42 18.30 13.45
N GLU A 247 1.39 17.70 14.07
CA GLU A 247 0.48 18.29 15.06
C GLU A 247 0.93 17.93 16.49
#